data_64be75549623e69228756507f4d11ee2
#
_entry.id   64be75549623e69228756507f4d11ee2
#
_cell.length_a   1.000
_cell.length_b   1.000
_cell.length_c   1.000
_cell.angle_alpha   90.00
_cell.angle_beta   90.00
_cell.angle_gamma   90.00
#
_symmetry.space_group_name_H-M   'P 1'
#
loop_
_entity.id
_entity.type
_entity.pdbx_description
1 polymer ?
#
loop_
_entity_poly.entity_id
_entity_poly.type
_entity_poly.pdbx_seq_one_letter_code
_entity_poly.pdbx_strand_id
1 'polypeptide(L)'
;MRRTLYDFLPRGDDQSNSLLFGRFLEYVEEQGLTLYPAQEEAILELFDEKNVILNTPTGSGKSLVAAALHFKALAQGQRSVYTCPVKALVNEKWLALCREFGPDNVGLSTGDASVNRDAPILCCTAEILANLALREGNRCTFRDAVLDEFHYYADRDRGVAWQVPLLTLPNTRFLLMSATLGDTSFFAEELTTLNHQQIGRAHV
;
A
#
# COMPACT_ATOMS: atom_id res chain seq x y z
N MET A 1 16.70 -10.07 20.33
CA MET A 1 15.32 -9.75 19.87
C MET A 1 15.45 -9.28 18.43
N ARG A 2 14.69 -9.85 17.49
CA ARG A 2 14.75 -9.47 16.07
C ARG A 2 14.20 -8.05 15.90
N ARG A 3 14.93 -7.17 15.19
CA ARG A 3 14.46 -5.80 14.91
C ARG A 3 13.25 -5.84 13.97
N THR A 4 12.31 -4.96 14.21
CA THR A 4 11.12 -4.75 13.37
C THR A 4 11.41 -3.68 12.32
N LEU A 5 10.56 -3.54 11.33
CA LEU A 5 10.75 -2.52 10.29
C LEU A 5 10.73 -1.08 10.88
N TYR A 6 9.99 -0.87 11.96
CA TYR A 6 9.98 0.39 12.70
C TYR A 6 11.37 0.80 13.23
N ASP A 7 12.20 -0.17 13.64
CA ASP A 7 13.54 0.08 14.16
C ASP A 7 14.54 0.60 13.10
N PHE A 8 14.19 0.46 11.80
CA PHE A 8 14.98 0.94 10.68
C PHE A 8 14.59 2.34 10.20
N LEU A 9 13.55 2.95 10.80
CA LEU A 9 13.20 4.33 10.47
C LEU A 9 14.38 5.26 10.76
N PRO A 10 14.67 6.23 9.88
CA PRO A 10 15.74 7.20 10.11
C PRO A 10 15.44 8.05 11.34
N ARG A 11 16.46 8.32 12.15
CA ARG A 11 16.36 9.12 13.38
C ARG A 11 16.70 10.60 13.16
N GLY A 12 17.07 10.98 11.95
CA GLY A 12 17.46 12.35 11.57
C GLY A 12 16.50 12.96 10.56
N ASP A 13 16.84 14.15 10.11
CA ASP A 13 15.99 14.92 9.17
C ASP A 13 16.10 14.44 7.72
N ASP A 14 17.11 13.61 7.40
CA ASP A 14 17.23 13.04 6.06
C ASP A 14 16.21 11.92 5.87
N GLN A 15 15.27 12.16 4.96
CA GLN A 15 14.21 11.25 4.55
C GLN A 15 14.26 11.02 3.03
N SER A 16 15.46 11.15 2.44
CA SER A 16 15.65 10.92 1.01
C SER A 16 15.27 9.49 0.61
N ASN A 17 14.74 9.34 -0.59
CA ASN A 17 14.33 8.03 -1.10
C ASN A 17 15.49 7.02 -1.12
N SER A 18 16.71 7.47 -1.40
CA SER A 18 17.90 6.62 -1.40
C SER A 18 18.24 6.11 0.00
N LEU A 19 18.15 6.97 1.04
CA LEU A 19 18.35 6.54 2.43
C LEU A 19 17.28 5.56 2.87
N LEU A 20 16.02 5.88 2.59
CA LEU A 20 14.89 5.02 2.97
C LEU A 20 14.95 3.66 2.28
N PHE A 21 15.31 3.63 1.00
CA PHE A 21 15.52 2.38 0.27
C PHE A 21 16.66 1.55 0.88
N GLY A 22 17.81 2.18 1.16
CA GLY A 22 18.95 1.52 1.83
C GLY A 22 18.54 0.92 3.19
N ARG A 23 17.79 1.66 4.02
CA ARG A 23 17.29 1.18 5.32
C ARG A 23 16.32 0.01 5.18
N PHE A 24 15.47 0.05 4.16
CA PHE A 24 14.58 -1.06 3.86
C PHE A 24 15.34 -2.31 3.42
N LEU A 25 16.38 -2.17 2.60
CA LEU A 25 17.26 -3.29 2.22
C LEU A 25 18.02 -3.88 3.41
N GLU A 26 18.52 -3.04 4.33
CA GLU A 26 19.12 -3.52 5.59
C GLU A 26 18.13 -4.38 6.40
N TYR A 27 16.87 -3.95 6.49
CA TYR A 27 15.82 -4.76 7.12
C TYR A 27 15.62 -6.09 6.40
N VAL A 28 15.47 -6.09 5.08
CA VAL A 28 15.26 -7.31 4.28
C VAL A 28 16.40 -8.31 4.49
N GLU A 29 17.65 -7.83 4.47
CA GLU A 29 18.85 -8.64 4.71
C GLU A 29 18.87 -9.21 6.13
N GLU A 30 18.58 -8.40 7.16
CA GLU A 30 18.52 -8.86 8.55
C GLU A 30 17.41 -9.90 8.78
N GLN A 31 16.33 -9.82 7.98
CA GLN A 31 15.29 -10.84 7.99
C GLN A 31 15.72 -12.15 7.31
N GLY A 32 16.91 -12.19 6.68
CA GLY A 32 17.37 -13.33 5.88
C GLY A 32 16.58 -13.50 4.58
N LEU A 33 15.99 -12.43 4.09
CA LEU A 33 15.21 -12.40 2.85
C LEU A 33 16.05 -11.82 1.71
N THR A 34 15.65 -12.16 0.50
CA THR A 34 16.18 -11.55 -0.73
C THR A 34 15.02 -11.09 -1.58
N LEU A 35 15.07 -9.87 -2.08
CA LEU A 35 14.04 -9.36 -2.98
C LEU A 35 14.12 -10.08 -4.33
N TYR A 36 12.97 -10.47 -4.84
CA TYR A 36 12.87 -10.85 -6.25
C TYR A 36 12.95 -9.60 -7.13
N PRO A 37 13.43 -9.71 -8.39
CA PRO A 37 13.55 -8.54 -9.27
C PRO A 37 12.27 -7.70 -9.40
N ALA A 38 11.10 -8.35 -9.51
CA ALA A 38 9.82 -7.65 -9.57
C ALA A 38 9.45 -6.90 -8.28
N GLN A 39 9.86 -7.39 -7.11
CA GLN A 39 9.66 -6.70 -5.84
C GLN A 39 10.56 -5.47 -5.76
N GLU A 40 11.83 -5.60 -6.12
CA GLU A 40 12.79 -4.50 -6.12
C GLU A 40 12.36 -3.40 -7.08
N GLU A 41 11.99 -3.75 -8.32
CA GLU A 41 11.46 -2.81 -9.30
C GLU A 41 10.22 -2.08 -8.78
N ALA A 42 9.25 -2.81 -8.23
CA ALA A 42 8.04 -2.21 -7.66
C ALA A 42 8.34 -1.23 -6.52
N ILE A 43 9.28 -1.57 -5.63
CA ILE A 43 9.67 -0.71 -4.51
C ILE A 43 10.38 0.55 -5.01
N LEU A 44 11.28 0.44 -5.99
CA LEU A 44 11.96 1.58 -6.59
C LEU A 44 10.95 2.54 -7.25
N GLU A 45 10.00 2.02 -8.01
CA GLU A 45 8.95 2.81 -8.66
C GLU A 45 8.04 3.52 -7.62
N LEU A 46 7.68 2.84 -6.52
CA LEU A 46 6.95 3.46 -5.41
C LEU A 46 7.76 4.57 -4.74
N PHE A 47 9.08 4.38 -4.57
CA PHE A 47 9.95 5.39 -3.96
C PHE A 47 10.15 6.58 -4.90
N ASP A 48 10.06 6.38 -6.20
CA ASP A 48 10.04 7.43 -7.24
C ASP A 48 8.67 8.10 -7.41
N GLU A 49 7.77 7.95 -6.44
CA GLU A 49 6.45 8.61 -6.40
C GLU A 49 5.48 8.16 -7.50
N LYS A 50 5.67 6.97 -8.08
CA LYS A 50 4.80 6.43 -9.12
C LYS A 50 3.71 5.52 -8.55
N ASN A 51 2.57 5.44 -9.23
CA ASN A 51 1.63 4.35 -9.02
C ASN A 51 2.24 3.03 -9.52
N VAL A 52 1.93 1.92 -8.86
CA VAL A 52 2.48 0.61 -9.24
C VAL A 52 1.37 -0.43 -9.35
N ILE A 53 1.42 -1.20 -10.43
CA ILE A 53 0.62 -2.41 -10.59
C ILE A 53 1.54 -3.60 -10.40
N LEU A 54 1.31 -4.35 -9.32
CA LEU A 54 2.07 -5.55 -8.97
C LEU A 54 1.21 -6.80 -9.23
N ASN A 55 1.39 -7.37 -10.42
CA ASN A 55 0.67 -8.56 -10.86
C ASN A 55 1.60 -9.77 -10.78
N THR A 56 1.67 -10.39 -9.60
CA THR A 56 2.55 -11.52 -9.31
C THR A 56 1.78 -12.63 -8.61
N PRO A 57 2.19 -13.91 -8.77
CA PRO A 57 1.49 -15.05 -8.17
C PRO A 57 1.31 -14.93 -6.65
N THR A 58 0.36 -15.67 -6.11
CA THR A 58 0.19 -15.81 -4.65
C THR A 58 1.47 -16.40 -4.05
N GLY A 59 1.90 -15.87 -2.90
CA GLY A 59 3.13 -16.30 -2.26
C GLY A 59 4.40 -15.61 -2.76
N SER A 60 4.32 -14.72 -3.76
CA SER A 60 5.47 -13.97 -4.30
C SER A 60 5.97 -12.83 -3.41
N GLY A 61 5.49 -12.72 -2.17
CA GLY A 61 5.94 -11.70 -1.23
C GLY A 61 5.40 -10.28 -1.50
N LYS A 62 4.23 -10.14 -2.12
CA LYS A 62 3.56 -8.83 -2.33
C LYS A 62 3.44 -8.00 -1.06
N SER A 63 3.25 -8.66 0.08
CA SER A 63 3.16 -7.98 1.39
C SER A 63 4.44 -7.23 1.75
N LEU A 64 5.60 -7.66 1.26
CA LEU A 64 6.89 -6.98 1.50
C LEU A 64 6.95 -5.65 0.73
N VAL A 65 6.40 -5.62 -0.49
CA VAL A 65 6.29 -4.38 -1.29
C VAL A 65 5.34 -3.38 -0.63
N ALA A 66 4.20 -3.86 -0.12
CA ALA A 66 3.29 -3.04 0.66
C ALA A 66 3.93 -2.50 1.96
N ALA A 67 4.71 -3.33 2.66
CA ALA A 67 5.45 -2.91 3.84
C ALA A 67 6.47 -1.78 3.52
N ALA A 68 7.15 -1.86 2.37
CA ALA A 68 8.06 -0.82 1.91
C ALA A 68 7.33 0.52 1.67
N LEU A 69 6.13 0.49 1.08
CA LEU A 69 5.30 1.68 0.90
C LEU A 69 4.92 2.31 2.24
N HIS A 70 4.43 1.51 3.19
CA HIS A 70 4.07 2.01 4.52
C HIS A 70 5.27 2.53 5.30
N PHE A 71 6.42 1.87 5.18
CA PHE A 71 7.70 2.31 5.76
C PHE A 71 8.09 3.70 5.26
N LYS A 72 8.07 3.92 3.93
CA LYS A 72 8.36 5.21 3.34
C LYS A 72 7.38 6.29 3.81
N ALA A 73 6.08 6.01 3.74
CA ALA A 73 5.05 6.95 4.18
C ALA A 73 5.24 7.35 5.65
N LEU A 74 5.45 6.37 6.53
CA LEU A 74 5.66 6.61 7.96
C LEU A 74 6.93 7.43 8.22
N ALA A 75 8.05 7.12 7.54
CA ALA A 75 9.30 7.86 7.65
C ALA A 75 9.12 9.33 7.25
N GLN A 76 8.28 9.60 6.26
CA GLN A 76 7.99 10.95 5.76
C GLN A 76 6.84 11.66 6.51
N GLY A 77 6.36 11.09 7.62
CA GLY A 77 5.25 11.66 8.38
C GLY A 77 3.91 11.68 7.63
N GLN A 78 3.77 10.83 6.62
CA GLN A 78 2.58 10.73 5.76
C GLN A 78 1.69 9.58 6.20
N ARG A 79 0.40 9.68 5.90
CA ARG A 79 -0.57 8.61 6.15
C ARG A 79 -0.69 7.69 4.95
N SER A 80 -0.88 6.41 5.26
CA SER A 80 -1.11 5.36 4.25
C SER A 80 -2.26 4.44 4.66
N VAL A 81 -2.88 3.78 3.68
CA VAL A 81 -3.99 2.86 3.92
C VAL A 81 -3.75 1.52 3.20
N TYR A 82 -4.13 0.43 3.87
CA TYR A 82 -4.11 -0.93 3.32
C TYR A 82 -5.55 -1.44 3.24
N THR A 83 -6.00 -1.83 2.06
CA THR A 83 -7.35 -2.37 1.87
C THR A 83 -7.35 -3.81 1.42
N CYS A 84 -8.33 -4.55 1.93
CA CYS A 84 -8.61 -5.94 1.55
C CYS A 84 -10.12 -6.12 1.24
N PRO A 85 -10.48 -7.19 0.50
CA PRO A 85 -11.88 -7.45 0.16
C PRO A 85 -12.74 -7.92 1.33
N VAL A 86 -12.14 -8.53 2.36
CA VAL A 86 -12.89 -9.14 3.46
C VAL A 86 -12.24 -8.85 4.82
N LYS A 87 -13.08 -8.74 5.86
CA LYS A 87 -12.66 -8.39 7.23
C LYS A 87 -11.57 -9.32 7.79
N ALA A 88 -11.65 -10.62 7.52
CA ALA A 88 -10.67 -11.59 7.99
C ALA A 88 -9.26 -11.26 7.48
N LEU A 89 -9.13 -10.90 6.20
CA LEU A 89 -7.85 -10.48 5.62
C LEU A 89 -7.40 -9.13 6.17
N VAL A 90 -8.31 -8.18 6.39
CA VAL A 90 -7.98 -6.90 7.02
C VAL A 90 -7.38 -7.13 8.41
N ASN A 91 -7.99 -7.98 9.23
CA ASN A 91 -7.49 -8.32 10.57
C ASN A 91 -6.11 -8.99 10.51
N GLU A 92 -5.90 -9.91 9.58
CA GLU A 92 -4.60 -10.57 9.38
C GLU A 92 -3.51 -9.54 9.03
N LYS A 93 -3.78 -8.65 8.09
CA LYS A 93 -2.85 -7.59 7.66
C LYS A 93 -2.60 -6.58 8.77
N TRP A 94 -3.65 -6.18 9.50
CA TRP A 94 -3.51 -5.32 10.67
C TRP A 94 -2.56 -5.92 11.72
N LEU A 95 -2.75 -7.19 12.09
CA LEU A 95 -1.87 -7.86 13.04
C LEU A 95 -0.42 -7.96 12.54
N ALA A 96 -0.24 -8.25 11.25
CA ALA A 96 1.09 -8.31 10.64
C ALA A 96 1.78 -6.93 10.66
N LEU A 97 1.08 -5.87 10.28
CA LEU A 97 1.62 -4.51 10.28
C LEU A 97 1.87 -3.99 11.72
N CYS A 98 1.03 -4.36 12.69
CA CYS A 98 1.28 -4.05 14.11
C CYS A 98 2.59 -4.67 14.63
N ARG A 99 2.96 -5.87 14.16
CA ARG A 99 4.24 -6.50 14.53
C ARG A 99 5.44 -5.74 13.96
N GLU A 100 5.30 -5.19 12.77
CA GLU A 100 6.39 -4.49 12.05
C GLU A 100 6.51 -3.02 12.45
N PHE A 101 5.40 -2.34 12.70
CA PHE A 101 5.37 -0.88 12.92
C PHE A 101 4.95 -0.48 14.34
N GLY A 102 4.53 -1.42 15.16
CA GLY A 102 3.95 -1.17 16.48
C GLY A 102 2.46 -0.82 16.41
N PRO A 103 1.67 -1.23 17.44
CA PRO A 103 0.21 -1.03 17.45
C PRO A 103 -0.21 0.45 17.50
N ASP A 104 0.63 1.34 18.00
CA ASP A 104 0.34 2.77 18.06
C ASP A 104 0.37 3.43 16.67
N ASN A 105 1.04 2.81 15.70
CA ASN A 105 1.18 3.32 14.34
C ASN A 105 0.19 2.68 13.35
N VAL A 106 -0.57 1.67 13.76
CA VAL A 106 -1.44 0.92 12.87
C VAL A 106 -2.86 0.84 13.39
N GLY A 107 -3.78 1.40 12.63
CA GLY A 107 -5.21 1.38 12.92
C GLY A 107 -5.97 0.31 12.14
N LEU A 108 -7.18 0.01 12.62
CA LEU A 108 -8.13 -0.91 12.01
C LEU A 108 -9.47 -0.21 11.83
N SER A 109 -10.10 -0.38 10.68
CA SER A 109 -11.48 0.03 10.47
C SER A 109 -12.21 -0.99 9.60
N THR A 110 -13.17 -1.67 10.20
CA THR A 110 -14.12 -2.56 9.50
C THR A 110 -15.54 -2.11 9.81
N GLY A 111 -16.56 -2.74 9.21
CA GLY A 111 -17.95 -2.35 9.45
C GLY A 111 -18.40 -2.48 10.91
N ASP A 112 -17.74 -3.32 11.68
CA ASP A 112 -18.10 -3.68 13.07
C ASP A 112 -16.99 -3.46 14.10
N ALA A 113 -15.78 -3.08 13.66
CA ALA A 113 -14.65 -2.80 14.54
C ALA A 113 -13.89 -1.56 14.12
N SER A 114 -13.41 -0.80 15.11
CA SER A 114 -12.59 0.37 14.89
C SER A 114 -11.55 0.49 16.03
N VAL A 115 -10.27 0.50 15.65
CA VAL A 115 -9.15 0.66 16.57
C VAL A 115 -8.21 1.70 15.97
N ASN A 116 -7.83 2.72 16.73
CA ASN A 116 -6.84 3.74 16.36
C ASN A 116 -6.99 4.26 14.91
N ARG A 117 -8.18 4.75 14.55
CA ARG A 117 -8.50 5.17 13.15
C ARG A 117 -7.61 6.30 12.60
N ASP A 118 -7.04 7.09 13.49
CA ASP A 118 -6.18 8.22 13.13
C ASP A 118 -4.70 7.85 13.04
N ALA A 119 -4.37 6.56 13.20
CA ALA A 119 -3.02 6.06 13.06
C ALA A 119 -2.42 6.41 11.68
N PRO A 120 -1.08 6.53 11.59
CA PRO A 120 -0.40 6.75 10.32
C PRO A 120 -0.71 5.70 9.24
N ILE A 121 -0.87 4.44 9.64
CA ILE A 121 -1.22 3.33 8.75
C ILE A 121 -2.62 2.84 9.14
N LEU A 122 -3.57 2.85 8.22
CA LEU A 122 -4.92 2.34 8.45
C LEU A 122 -5.17 1.07 7.64
N CYS A 123 -5.61 -0.01 8.29
CA CYS A 123 -6.10 -1.22 7.61
C CYS A 123 -7.63 -1.18 7.59
N CYS A 124 -8.23 -1.33 6.42
CA CYS A 124 -9.69 -1.30 6.27
C CYS A 124 -10.19 -2.15 5.09
N THR A 125 -11.49 -2.37 5.01
CA THR A 125 -12.09 -2.95 3.81
C THR A 125 -12.14 -1.92 2.67
N ALA A 126 -12.22 -2.39 1.44
CA ALA A 126 -12.29 -1.53 0.26
C ALA A 126 -13.50 -0.58 0.31
N GLU A 127 -14.63 -1.04 0.80
CA GLU A 127 -15.85 -0.23 0.95
C GLU A 127 -15.65 0.95 1.92
N ILE A 128 -14.85 0.75 2.97
CA ILE A 128 -14.53 1.84 3.91
C ILE A 128 -13.66 2.89 3.24
N LEU A 129 -12.63 2.50 2.49
CA LEU A 129 -11.82 3.45 1.72
C LEU A 129 -12.67 4.17 0.67
N ALA A 130 -13.55 3.47 -0.04
CA ALA A 130 -14.45 4.10 -1.01
C ALA A 130 -15.35 5.16 -0.37
N ASN A 131 -15.93 4.87 0.79
CA ASN A 131 -16.76 5.83 1.52
C ASN A 131 -15.94 7.04 2.02
N LEU A 132 -14.71 6.83 2.47
CA LEU A 132 -13.79 7.91 2.83
C LEU A 132 -13.45 8.77 1.61
N ALA A 133 -13.15 8.14 0.48
CA ALA A 133 -12.80 8.81 -0.76
C ALA A 133 -13.95 9.71 -1.28
N LEU A 134 -15.19 9.20 -1.26
CA LEU A 134 -16.36 10.00 -1.64
C LEU A 134 -16.61 11.17 -0.71
N ARG A 135 -16.36 11.01 0.59
CA ARG A 135 -16.58 12.05 1.59
C ARG A 135 -15.50 13.13 1.58
N GLU A 136 -14.25 12.74 1.41
CA GLU A 136 -13.09 13.60 1.59
C GLU A 136 -12.52 14.14 0.27
N GLY A 137 -12.56 13.35 -0.80
CA GLY A 137 -12.05 13.73 -2.12
C GLY A 137 -10.62 14.29 -2.03
N ASN A 138 -10.43 15.49 -2.55
CA ASN A 138 -9.13 16.18 -2.54
C ASN A 138 -8.58 16.51 -1.14
N ARG A 139 -9.39 16.40 -0.09
CA ARG A 139 -8.98 16.63 1.31
C ARG A 139 -8.51 15.36 2.00
N CYS A 140 -8.57 14.22 1.32
CA CYS A 140 -8.11 12.95 1.87
C CYS A 140 -6.64 13.04 2.28
N THR A 141 -6.35 12.59 3.49
CA THR A 141 -5.00 12.68 4.08
C THR A 141 -4.10 11.48 3.74
N PHE A 142 -4.65 10.45 3.12
CA PHE A 142 -3.84 9.31 2.69
C PHE A 142 -3.01 9.66 1.46
N ARG A 143 -1.68 9.69 1.64
CA ARG A 143 -0.74 9.89 0.54
C ARG A 143 -0.57 8.62 -0.29
N ASP A 144 -0.64 7.47 0.35
CA ASP A 144 -0.43 6.16 -0.26
C ASP A 144 -1.58 5.20 0.06
N ALA A 145 -1.99 4.40 -0.92
CA ALA A 145 -3.03 3.39 -0.76
C ALA A 145 -2.63 2.06 -1.41
N VAL A 146 -2.68 1.00 -0.61
CA VAL A 146 -2.56 -0.38 -1.09
C VAL A 146 -3.94 -0.94 -1.34
N LEU A 147 -4.24 -1.32 -2.58
CA LEU A 147 -5.46 -2.03 -2.96
C LEU A 147 -5.10 -3.50 -3.22
N ASP A 148 -5.25 -4.32 -2.17
CA ASP A 148 -4.97 -5.76 -2.26
C ASP A 148 -6.13 -6.51 -2.90
N GLU A 149 -5.83 -7.61 -3.56
CA GLU A 149 -6.77 -8.41 -4.35
C GLU A 149 -7.53 -7.55 -5.40
N PHE A 150 -6.78 -6.72 -6.10
CA PHE A 150 -7.33 -5.70 -7.00
C PHE A 150 -8.19 -6.28 -8.14
N HIS A 151 -8.11 -7.59 -8.44
CA HIS A 151 -9.00 -8.26 -9.40
C HIS A 151 -10.49 -8.12 -9.05
N TYR A 152 -10.84 -7.84 -7.78
CA TYR A 152 -12.22 -7.55 -7.37
C TYR A 152 -12.81 -6.30 -8.02
N TYR A 153 -11.99 -5.42 -8.62
CA TYR A 153 -12.51 -4.27 -9.35
C TYR A 153 -13.51 -4.65 -10.45
N ALA A 154 -13.35 -5.85 -11.02
CA ALA A 154 -14.24 -6.39 -12.06
C ALA A 154 -15.48 -7.10 -11.50
N ASP A 155 -15.61 -7.24 -10.19
CA ASP A 155 -16.77 -7.84 -9.55
C ASP A 155 -18.01 -6.96 -9.77
N ARG A 156 -19.15 -7.58 -10.16
CA ARG A 156 -20.37 -6.86 -10.53
C ARG A 156 -20.99 -6.09 -9.37
N ASP A 157 -20.89 -6.64 -8.16
CA ASP A 157 -21.56 -6.10 -6.96
C ASP A 157 -20.61 -5.24 -6.13
N ARG A 158 -19.31 -5.57 -6.11
CA ARG A 158 -18.32 -4.98 -5.21
C ARG A 158 -17.25 -4.15 -5.90
N GLY A 159 -17.10 -4.26 -7.22
CA GLY A 159 -16.02 -3.63 -7.97
C GLY A 159 -15.95 -2.11 -7.81
N VAL A 160 -17.08 -1.46 -7.59
CA VAL A 160 -17.17 0.00 -7.35
C VAL A 160 -16.29 0.44 -6.17
N ALA A 161 -16.15 -0.39 -5.12
CA ALA A 161 -15.33 -0.07 -3.97
C ALA A 161 -13.83 0.03 -4.31
N TRP A 162 -13.34 -0.69 -5.34
CA TRP A 162 -11.97 -0.56 -5.87
C TRP A 162 -11.82 0.59 -6.85
N GLN A 163 -12.87 0.94 -7.60
CA GLN A 163 -12.84 1.98 -8.61
C GLN A 163 -12.94 3.39 -8.01
N VAL A 164 -13.81 3.59 -7.04
CA VAL A 164 -14.08 4.90 -6.44
C VAL A 164 -12.82 5.61 -5.93
N PRO A 165 -11.92 4.99 -5.15
CA PRO A 165 -10.69 5.66 -4.70
C PRO A 165 -9.82 6.13 -5.86
N LEU A 166 -9.68 5.33 -6.92
CA LEU A 166 -8.90 5.68 -8.11
C LEU A 166 -9.43 6.93 -8.81
N LEU A 167 -10.76 7.08 -8.85
CA LEU A 167 -11.43 8.19 -9.52
C LEU A 167 -11.50 9.48 -8.69
N THR A 168 -11.46 9.35 -7.35
CA THR A 168 -11.79 10.47 -6.45
C THR A 168 -10.64 10.95 -5.58
N LEU A 169 -9.51 10.24 -5.56
CA LEU A 169 -8.33 10.58 -4.77
C LEU A 169 -7.14 10.97 -5.67
N PRO A 170 -7.14 12.15 -6.30
CA PRO A 170 -6.11 12.53 -7.28
C PRO A 170 -4.72 12.73 -6.67
N ASN A 171 -4.63 12.96 -5.36
CA ASN A 171 -3.38 13.20 -4.64
C ASN A 171 -2.83 11.95 -3.96
N THR A 172 -3.49 10.80 -4.13
CA THR A 172 -3.09 9.53 -3.52
C THR A 172 -2.35 8.68 -4.54
N ARG A 173 -1.23 8.11 -4.15
CA ARG A 173 -0.48 7.13 -4.93
C ARG A 173 -0.99 5.73 -4.62
N PHE A 174 -1.10 4.90 -5.64
CA PHE A 174 -1.70 3.57 -5.51
C PHE A 174 -0.69 2.45 -5.79
N LEU A 175 -0.69 1.45 -4.91
CA LEU A 175 -0.12 0.13 -5.16
C LEU A 175 -1.29 -0.85 -5.37
N LEU A 176 -1.48 -1.29 -6.59
CA LEU A 176 -2.52 -2.26 -6.97
C LEU A 176 -1.91 -3.66 -7.02
N MET A 177 -2.34 -4.53 -6.12
CA MET A 177 -1.78 -5.88 -6.00
C MET A 177 -2.80 -6.94 -6.35
N SER A 178 -2.42 -7.87 -7.23
CA SER A 178 -3.23 -9.04 -7.57
C SER A 178 -2.37 -10.19 -8.06
N ALA A 179 -2.90 -11.40 -7.98
CA ALA A 179 -2.29 -12.59 -8.57
C ALA A 179 -2.86 -12.92 -9.96
N THR A 180 -3.98 -12.33 -10.35
CA THR A 180 -4.81 -12.78 -11.48
C THR A 180 -5.33 -11.62 -12.35
N LEU A 181 -4.65 -10.48 -12.38
CA LEU A 181 -4.97 -9.43 -13.34
C LEU A 181 -4.58 -9.92 -14.75
N GLY A 182 -5.52 -9.81 -15.67
CA GLY A 182 -5.27 -9.97 -17.09
C GLY A 182 -4.43 -8.82 -17.66
N ASP A 183 -4.73 -8.35 -18.86
CA ASP A 183 -4.08 -7.17 -19.44
C ASP A 183 -4.32 -5.94 -18.57
N THR A 184 -3.23 -5.37 -18.06
CA THR A 184 -3.25 -4.19 -17.18
C THR A 184 -3.07 -2.87 -17.93
N SER A 185 -2.96 -2.90 -19.26
CA SER A 185 -2.69 -1.70 -20.08
C SER A 185 -3.77 -0.65 -19.91
N PHE A 186 -5.03 -1.07 -19.89
CA PHE A 186 -6.17 -0.18 -19.67
C PHE A 186 -6.07 0.60 -18.36
N PHE A 187 -5.74 -0.08 -17.27
CA PHE A 187 -5.59 0.59 -15.97
C PHE A 187 -4.43 1.56 -15.93
N ALA A 188 -3.34 1.20 -16.58
CA ALA A 188 -2.18 2.05 -16.65
C ALA A 188 -2.49 3.38 -17.36
N GLU A 189 -3.22 3.32 -18.46
CA GLU A 189 -3.66 4.50 -19.22
C GLU A 189 -4.65 5.35 -18.43
N GLU A 190 -5.66 4.72 -17.83
CA GLU A 190 -6.67 5.38 -16.99
C GLU A 190 -6.05 6.09 -15.79
N LEU A 191 -5.21 5.40 -15.01
CA LEU A 191 -4.56 5.98 -13.85
C LEU A 191 -3.61 7.14 -14.23
N THR A 192 -2.85 7.00 -15.31
CA THR A 192 -1.98 8.07 -15.80
C THR A 192 -2.78 9.30 -16.17
N THR A 193 -3.95 9.10 -16.80
CA THR A 193 -4.84 10.19 -17.20
C THR A 193 -5.49 10.88 -16.00
N LEU A 194 -5.93 10.11 -15.00
CA LEU A 194 -6.65 10.62 -13.84
C LEU A 194 -5.76 11.33 -12.81
N ASN A 195 -4.57 10.78 -12.55
CA ASN A 195 -3.70 11.28 -11.48
C ASN A 195 -2.50 12.07 -12.00
N HIS A 196 -2.32 12.20 -13.33
CA HIS A 196 -1.15 12.81 -13.98
C HIS A 196 0.19 12.23 -13.50
N GLN A 197 0.19 11.04 -12.91
CA GLN A 197 1.37 10.33 -12.40
C GLN A 197 1.70 9.15 -13.30
N GLN A 198 2.98 8.94 -13.55
CA GLN A 198 3.45 7.77 -14.28
C GLN A 198 3.15 6.48 -13.50
N ILE A 199 2.99 5.38 -14.24
CA ILE A 199 2.75 4.06 -13.65
C ILE A 199 3.95 3.17 -13.92
N GLY A 200 4.55 2.68 -12.82
CA GLY A 200 5.48 1.57 -12.84
C GLY A 200 4.74 0.23 -12.95
N ARG A 201 5.29 -0.70 -13.71
CA ARG A 201 4.75 -2.06 -13.86
C ARG A 201 5.82 -3.04 -13.44
N ALA A 202 5.54 -3.87 -12.44
CA ALA A 202 6.37 -5.00 -12.09
C ALA A 202 5.61 -6.31 -12.41
N HIS A 203 6.16 -7.08 -13.30
CA HIS A 203 5.63 -8.37 -13.72
C HIS A 203 6.64 -9.49 -13.45
N VAL A 204 6.15 -10.64 -13.03
CA VAL A 204 6.91 -11.91 -13.01
C VAL A 204 6.37 -12.84 -14.09
#